data_1cf98f686292971cc7ce5daab835ff6f
#
_entry.id   1cf98f686292971cc7ce5daab835ff6f
#
_cell.length_a   1.000
_cell.length_b   1.000
_cell.length_c   1.000
_cell.angle_alpha   90.00
_cell.angle_beta   90.00
_cell.angle_gamma   90.00
#
_symmetry.space_group_name_H-M   'P 1'
#
loop_
_entity.id
_entity.type
_entity.pdbx_description
1 polymer ?
#
loop_
_entity_poly.entity_id
_entity_poly.type
_entity_poly.pdbx_seq_one_letter_code
_entity_poly.pdbx_strand_id
1 'polypeptide(L)'
;MRWLAALVVLLFSVAAAADELRPGYIELRQRDSAHWSLGWKQPLTSPGEPRMVVPLVPANCRITEGPHHRIAALAVVGSAELRCGGAIAGGIAGYREILGGGDVLLRVAPSGRNVQNYRLTPAAPSVILAERADRLQVWRTYVSLGATHILEGWDHLLFVIALVLLVRRGWAVAKAVTAFTVAHSLTLAGVTLGLVGLPQAPVEALIALSIVFLAAELLRDGPSVTLRYPWAIAFAFGLVHGFGFAGALREIGLPEGEVPSALLAFNLGVEGGQLAVVVGVIALVALVERLARSALAPALRIAAYAIGITASYWLIDRLIA
;
A
#
# COMPACT_ATOMS: atom_id res chain seq x y z
N MET A 1 26.18 17.47 17.17
CA MET A 1 25.65 16.22 17.70
C MET A 1 24.20 16.31 18.23
N ARG A 2 23.86 17.30 19.08
CA ARG A 2 22.50 17.44 19.68
C ARG A 2 21.37 17.61 18.64
N TRP A 3 21.63 18.34 17.54
CA TRP A 3 20.63 18.59 16.48
C TRP A 3 20.40 17.38 15.53
N LEU A 4 21.43 16.56 15.32
CA LEU A 4 21.31 15.31 14.53
C LEU A 4 20.52 14.25 15.31
N ALA A 5 20.73 14.14 16.62
CA ALA A 5 19.92 13.28 17.47
C ALA A 5 18.45 13.72 17.51
N ALA A 6 18.19 15.04 17.55
CA ALA A 6 16.84 15.60 17.49
C ALA A 6 16.15 15.32 16.13
N LEU A 7 16.90 15.38 15.02
CA LEU A 7 16.36 15.07 13.69
C LEU A 7 16.03 13.57 13.55
N VAL A 8 16.85 12.69 14.08
CA VAL A 8 16.60 11.24 14.11
C VAL A 8 15.39 10.93 15.02
N VAL A 9 15.30 11.56 16.19
CA VAL A 9 14.14 11.38 17.09
C VAL A 9 12.85 11.93 16.45
N LEU A 10 12.89 13.04 15.71
CA LEU A 10 11.75 13.59 14.99
C LEU A 10 11.28 12.68 13.84
N LEU A 11 12.17 11.97 13.18
CA LEU A 11 11.83 11.03 12.11
C LEU A 11 11.19 9.73 12.64
N PHE A 12 11.37 9.39 13.92
CA PHE A 12 10.85 8.17 14.53
C PHE A 12 9.80 8.40 15.63
N SER A 13 9.40 9.66 15.88
CA SER A 13 8.44 10.00 16.94
C SER A 13 6.97 9.77 16.54
N VAL A 14 6.70 9.27 15.36
CA VAL A 14 5.34 8.86 14.98
C VAL A 14 5.12 7.48 15.59
N ALA A 15 4.10 7.34 16.43
CA ALA A 15 3.63 6.04 16.88
C ALA A 15 3.39 5.19 15.60
N ALA A 16 4.34 4.29 15.33
CA ALA A 16 4.29 3.40 14.19
C ALA A 16 3.25 2.32 14.46
N ALA A 17 1.96 2.69 14.39
CA ALA A 17 0.97 1.72 14.04
C ALA A 17 1.44 1.18 12.69
N ALA A 18 1.73 -0.12 12.60
CA ALA A 18 1.88 -0.78 11.32
C ALA A 18 0.51 -0.66 10.64
N ASP A 19 0.35 0.44 9.93
CA ASP A 19 -0.88 0.73 9.20
C ASP A 19 -0.88 -0.24 8.03
N GLU A 20 -1.55 -1.37 8.24
CA GLU A 20 -2.06 -2.09 7.08
C GLU A 20 -2.82 -1.03 6.29
N LEU A 21 -2.29 -0.66 5.12
CA LEU A 21 -3.02 0.11 4.14
C LEU A 21 -4.35 -0.61 3.87
N ARG A 22 -5.34 -0.32 4.69
CA ARG A 22 -6.73 -0.72 4.49
C ARG A 22 -7.43 0.45 3.84
N PRO A 23 -7.28 0.65 2.51
CA PRO A 23 -7.96 1.74 1.84
C PRO A 23 -9.45 1.59 2.09
N GLY A 24 -10.12 2.71 2.20
CA GLY A 24 -11.56 2.73 2.11
C GLY A 24 -11.97 2.15 0.76
N TYR A 25 -13.16 1.56 0.70
CA TYR A 25 -13.65 0.91 -0.50
C TYR A 25 -15.10 1.26 -0.75
N ILE A 26 -15.45 1.52 -2.01
CA ILE A 26 -16.83 1.67 -2.49
C ILE A 26 -16.99 0.79 -3.71
N GLU A 27 -18.04 -0.01 -3.78
CA GLU A 27 -18.41 -0.79 -4.96
C GLU A 27 -19.83 -0.45 -5.41
N LEU A 28 -19.95 -0.08 -6.66
CA LEU A 28 -21.20 0.01 -7.39
C LEU A 28 -21.25 -1.14 -8.40
N ARG A 29 -22.08 -2.16 -8.14
CA ARG A 29 -22.21 -3.34 -9.01
C ARG A 29 -23.61 -3.38 -9.61
N GLN A 30 -23.68 -3.43 -10.93
CA GLN A 30 -24.92 -3.57 -11.65
C GLN A 30 -25.43 -5.01 -11.55
N ARG A 31 -26.69 -5.20 -11.13
CA ARG A 31 -27.37 -6.48 -11.09
C ARG A 31 -28.17 -6.72 -12.35
N ASP A 32 -28.91 -5.71 -12.77
CA ASP A 32 -29.68 -5.71 -14.03
C ASP A 32 -29.75 -4.29 -14.61
N SER A 33 -30.62 -4.05 -15.58
CA SER A 33 -30.71 -2.77 -16.29
C SER A 33 -31.02 -1.55 -15.40
N ALA A 34 -31.67 -1.75 -14.25
CA ALA A 34 -32.10 -0.69 -13.35
C ALA A 34 -31.58 -0.85 -11.91
N HIS A 35 -31.21 -2.07 -11.50
CA HIS A 35 -30.81 -2.36 -10.12
C HIS A 35 -29.29 -2.45 -9.98
N TRP A 36 -28.80 -1.82 -8.92
CA TRP A 36 -27.39 -1.78 -8.55
C TRP A 36 -27.26 -2.09 -7.05
N SER A 37 -26.20 -2.78 -6.67
CA SER A 37 -25.80 -2.89 -5.27
C SER A 37 -24.68 -1.90 -4.99
N LEU A 38 -24.75 -1.22 -3.85
CA LEU A 38 -23.74 -0.36 -3.28
C LEU A 38 -23.17 -1.04 -2.04
N GLY A 39 -21.87 -1.31 -2.06
CA GLY A 39 -21.11 -1.77 -0.89
C GLY A 39 -20.05 -0.75 -0.55
N TRP A 40 -19.72 -0.59 0.74
CA TRP A 40 -18.58 0.26 1.13
C TRP A 40 -17.95 -0.22 2.42
N LYS A 41 -16.68 0.09 2.56
CA LYS A 41 -15.87 -0.14 3.77
C LYS A 41 -15.11 1.15 4.08
N GLN A 42 -15.24 1.62 5.30
CA GLN A 42 -14.55 2.80 5.80
C GLN A 42 -13.75 2.43 7.03
N PRO A 43 -12.41 2.60 7.01
CA PRO A 43 -11.57 2.38 8.18
C PRO A 43 -11.99 3.29 9.33
N LEU A 44 -11.94 2.79 10.57
CA LEU A 44 -12.14 3.59 11.77
C LEU A 44 -10.85 4.37 12.06
N THR A 45 -10.96 5.69 12.17
CA THR A 45 -9.83 6.60 12.39
C THR A 45 -9.52 6.90 13.84
N SER A 46 -10.39 6.48 14.75
CA SER A 46 -10.24 6.67 16.22
C SER A 46 -11.15 5.72 16.98
N PRO A 47 -10.78 5.31 18.20
CA PRO A 47 -11.66 4.56 19.09
C PRO A 47 -12.74 5.47 19.70
N GLY A 48 -13.56 6.08 18.87
CA GLY A 48 -14.69 6.94 19.20
C GLY A 48 -15.95 6.49 18.46
N GLU A 49 -17.02 7.25 18.55
CA GLU A 49 -18.25 6.94 17.84
C GLU A 49 -18.00 6.89 16.32
N PRO A 50 -18.27 5.75 15.65
CA PRO A 50 -18.07 5.63 14.22
C PRO A 50 -19.04 6.56 13.49
N ARG A 51 -18.52 7.58 12.79
CA ARG A 51 -19.35 8.37 11.88
C ARG A 51 -19.75 7.49 10.70
N MET A 52 -21.03 7.19 10.61
CA MET A 52 -21.59 6.43 9.49
C MET A 52 -21.80 7.37 8.30
N VAL A 53 -20.94 7.27 7.30
CA VAL A 53 -21.06 8.06 6.06
C VAL A 53 -21.50 7.14 4.93
N VAL A 54 -22.60 7.50 4.29
CA VAL A 54 -23.09 6.82 3.09
C VAL A 54 -22.43 7.44 1.87
N PRO A 55 -21.87 6.66 0.94
CA PRO A 55 -21.30 7.19 -0.28
C PRO A 55 -22.31 7.97 -1.13
N LEU A 56 -21.82 8.97 -1.85
CA LEU A 56 -22.57 9.66 -2.90
C LEU A 56 -22.82 8.69 -4.06
N VAL A 57 -24.03 8.69 -4.54
CA VAL A 57 -24.44 7.92 -5.72
C VAL A 57 -24.89 8.86 -6.83
N PRO A 58 -24.83 8.46 -8.12
CA PRO A 58 -25.30 9.26 -9.23
C PRO A 58 -26.73 9.79 -9.01
N ALA A 59 -26.99 11.02 -9.45
CA ALA A 59 -28.27 11.71 -9.21
C ALA A 59 -29.50 10.98 -9.77
N ASN A 60 -29.31 10.13 -10.79
CA ASN A 60 -30.34 9.30 -11.38
C ASN A 60 -30.55 7.97 -10.63
N CYS A 61 -29.83 7.74 -9.51
CA CYS A 61 -29.99 6.57 -8.65
C CYS A 61 -30.65 6.94 -7.32
N ARG A 62 -31.49 6.05 -6.80
CA ARG A 62 -32.13 6.17 -5.49
C ARG A 62 -31.91 4.90 -4.70
N ILE A 63 -31.64 5.04 -3.40
CA ILE A 63 -31.56 3.92 -2.47
C ILE A 63 -32.98 3.37 -2.31
N THR A 64 -33.15 2.08 -2.57
CA THR A 64 -34.41 1.36 -2.43
C THR A 64 -34.46 0.49 -1.19
N GLU A 65 -33.31 0.01 -0.73
CA GLU A 65 -33.17 -0.79 0.49
C GLU A 65 -31.87 -0.41 1.21
N GLY A 66 -31.91 -0.28 2.53
CA GLY A 66 -30.80 0.15 3.37
C GLY A 66 -30.81 1.66 3.60
N PRO A 67 -29.66 2.28 3.99
CA PRO A 67 -28.34 1.68 4.19
C PRO A 67 -28.26 0.78 5.44
N HIS A 68 -27.66 -0.40 5.27
CA HIS A 68 -27.34 -1.29 6.38
C HIS A 68 -25.86 -1.11 6.76
N HIS A 69 -25.55 -1.03 8.05
CA HIS A 69 -24.19 -0.87 8.54
C HIS A 69 -23.85 -1.94 9.58
N ARG A 70 -22.62 -2.41 9.56
CA ARG A 70 -22.05 -3.26 10.60
C ARG A 70 -20.64 -2.81 10.90
N ILE A 71 -20.23 -2.88 12.16
CA ILE A 71 -18.84 -2.69 12.55
C ILE A 71 -18.17 -4.05 12.44
N ALA A 72 -17.09 -4.14 11.67
CA ALA A 72 -16.31 -5.35 11.48
C ALA A 72 -14.83 -5.00 11.71
N ALA A 73 -14.23 -5.58 12.73
CA ALA A 73 -12.87 -5.30 13.16
C ALA A 73 -12.64 -3.78 13.33
N LEU A 74 -11.79 -3.16 12.51
CA LEU A 74 -11.43 -1.74 12.56
C LEU A 74 -12.09 -0.93 11.42
N ALA A 75 -13.24 -1.37 10.92
CA ALA A 75 -13.93 -0.70 9.81
C ALA A 75 -15.45 -0.72 9.98
N VAL A 76 -16.10 0.30 9.44
CA VAL A 76 -17.54 0.31 9.19
C VAL A 76 -17.76 -0.26 7.79
N VAL A 77 -18.53 -1.34 7.69
CA VAL A 77 -18.94 -1.93 6.41
C VAL A 77 -20.42 -1.63 6.22
N GLY A 78 -20.77 -1.10 5.07
CA GLY A 78 -22.14 -0.78 4.73
C GLY A 78 -22.58 -1.39 3.39
N SER A 79 -23.88 -1.53 3.23
CA SER A 79 -24.51 -1.97 1.98
C SER A 79 -25.86 -1.30 1.77
N ALA A 80 -26.23 -1.13 0.51
CA ALA A 80 -27.55 -0.64 0.10
C ALA A 80 -27.89 -1.18 -1.30
N GLU A 81 -29.18 -1.28 -1.61
CA GLU A 81 -29.64 -1.53 -2.96
C GLU A 81 -30.11 -0.21 -3.60
N LEU A 82 -29.78 -0.05 -4.88
CA LEU A 82 -30.07 1.15 -5.64
C LEU A 82 -30.93 0.82 -6.85
N ARG A 83 -31.81 1.76 -7.22
CA ARG A 83 -32.48 1.77 -8.50
C ARG A 83 -32.06 3.01 -9.28
N CYS A 84 -31.55 2.82 -10.49
CA CYS A 84 -31.05 3.88 -11.34
C CYS A 84 -31.92 4.01 -12.61
N GLY A 85 -32.26 5.23 -12.98
CA GLY A 85 -33.07 5.55 -14.17
C GLY A 85 -32.26 5.59 -15.46
N GLY A 86 -31.40 4.58 -15.72
CA GLY A 86 -30.56 4.49 -16.92
C GLY A 86 -29.06 4.41 -16.62
N ALA A 87 -28.24 4.81 -17.59
CA ALA A 87 -26.78 4.79 -17.44
C ALA A 87 -26.34 5.72 -16.31
N ILE A 88 -25.38 5.24 -15.50
CA ILE A 88 -24.78 6.02 -14.39
C ILE A 88 -23.57 6.85 -14.84
N ALA A 89 -23.15 6.73 -16.09
CA ALA A 89 -22.10 7.52 -16.68
C ALA A 89 -22.45 9.03 -16.66
N GLY A 90 -21.45 9.87 -16.41
CA GLY A 90 -21.63 11.33 -16.20
C GLY A 90 -22.12 11.67 -14.79
N GLY A 91 -22.57 10.72 -13.98
CA GLY A 91 -22.95 10.92 -12.60
C GLY A 91 -21.76 11.02 -11.66
N ILE A 92 -21.96 11.63 -10.49
CA ILE A 92 -20.95 11.77 -9.44
C ILE A 92 -21.08 10.60 -8.46
N ALA A 93 -19.96 9.97 -8.12
CA ALA A 93 -19.89 8.94 -7.09
C ALA A 93 -18.67 9.16 -6.19
N GLY A 94 -18.74 8.70 -4.92
CA GLY A 94 -17.67 8.89 -3.95
C GLY A 94 -18.18 9.30 -2.58
N TYR A 95 -17.50 10.23 -1.94
CA TYR A 95 -17.91 10.84 -0.68
C TYR A 95 -18.00 12.36 -0.81
N ARG A 96 -18.70 13.03 0.10
CA ARG A 96 -18.62 14.50 0.24
C ARG A 96 -17.29 14.89 0.87
N GLU A 97 -16.84 14.07 1.82
CA GLU A 97 -15.60 14.21 2.55
C GLU A 97 -15.13 12.82 2.94
N ILE A 98 -13.84 12.53 2.76
CA ILE A 98 -13.23 11.28 3.23
C ILE A 98 -12.79 11.51 4.68
N LEU A 99 -13.36 10.74 5.61
CA LEU A 99 -12.97 10.79 7.00
C LEU A 99 -11.68 9.97 7.20
N GLY A 100 -10.66 10.63 7.72
CA GLY A 100 -9.31 10.06 7.88
C GLY A 100 -8.39 10.39 6.72
N GLY A 101 -7.11 10.08 6.89
CA GLY A 101 -6.06 10.43 5.92
C GLY A 101 -5.89 9.45 4.75
N GLY A 102 -6.66 8.35 4.75
CA GLY A 102 -6.50 7.27 3.78
C GLY A 102 -7.26 7.50 2.47
N ASP A 103 -6.76 6.88 1.42
CA ASP A 103 -7.45 6.85 0.13
C ASP A 103 -8.66 5.90 0.13
N VAL A 104 -9.59 6.16 -0.77
CA VAL A 104 -10.74 5.28 -1.01
C VAL A 104 -10.72 4.82 -2.45
N LEU A 105 -10.86 3.53 -2.68
CA LEU A 105 -11.04 3.00 -4.01
C LEU A 105 -12.53 2.87 -4.33
N LEU A 106 -12.96 3.51 -5.40
CA LEU A 106 -14.30 3.35 -5.96
C LEU A 106 -14.23 2.39 -7.15
N ARG A 107 -14.91 1.26 -7.03
CA ARG A 107 -15.09 0.28 -8.10
C ARG A 107 -16.50 0.41 -8.68
N VAL A 108 -16.59 0.51 -10.00
CA VAL A 108 -17.86 0.51 -10.73
C VAL A 108 -17.88 -0.68 -11.68
N ALA A 109 -18.76 -1.62 -11.44
CA ALA A 109 -18.89 -2.88 -12.19
C ALA A 109 -20.24 -2.95 -12.94
N PRO A 110 -20.35 -2.36 -14.13
CA PRO A 110 -21.55 -2.46 -14.94
C PRO A 110 -21.65 -3.84 -15.59
N SER A 111 -22.86 -4.36 -15.76
CA SER A 111 -23.11 -5.65 -16.43
C SER A 111 -22.69 -5.59 -17.90
N GLY A 112 -21.87 -6.56 -18.34
CA GLY A 112 -21.44 -6.68 -19.73
C GLY A 112 -20.49 -5.60 -20.22
N ARG A 113 -19.89 -4.82 -19.33
CA ARG A 113 -18.89 -3.79 -19.64
C ARG A 113 -17.68 -3.92 -18.71
N ASN A 114 -16.55 -3.31 -19.12
CA ASN A 114 -15.35 -3.31 -18.30
C ASN A 114 -15.57 -2.58 -16.97
N VAL A 115 -15.03 -3.16 -15.91
CA VAL A 115 -14.99 -2.56 -14.57
C VAL A 115 -14.13 -1.30 -14.60
N GLN A 116 -14.60 -0.25 -13.92
CA GLN A 116 -13.89 1.01 -13.77
C GLN A 116 -13.44 1.15 -12.32
N ASN A 117 -12.18 1.52 -12.11
CA ASN A 117 -11.62 1.78 -10.79
C ASN A 117 -11.13 3.22 -10.71
N TYR A 118 -11.49 3.90 -9.63
CA TYR A 118 -11.12 5.28 -9.35
C TYR A 118 -10.49 5.37 -7.98
N ARG A 119 -9.38 6.09 -7.86
CA ARG A 119 -8.78 6.46 -6.59
C ARG A 119 -9.38 7.78 -6.14
N LEU A 120 -10.03 7.79 -4.99
CA LEU A 120 -10.53 8.98 -4.32
C LEU A 120 -9.56 9.34 -3.20
N THR A 121 -9.25 10.62 -3.08
CA THR A 121 -8.35 11.15 -2.06
C THR A 121 -9.08 12.19 -1.22
N PRO A 122 -8.59 12.58 -0.03
CA PRO A 122 -9.19 13.67 0.74
C PRO A 122 -9.33 14.98 -0.05
N ALA A 123 -8.41 15.24 -1.00
CA ALA A 123 -8.46 16.43 -1.88
C ALA A 123 -9.45 16.28 -3.04
N ALA A 124 -9.76 15.04 -3.44
CA ALA A 124 -10.72 14.70 -4.50
C ALA A 124 -11.60 13.53 -4.06
N PRO A 125 -12.55 13.75 -3.13
CA PRO A 125 -13.32 12.69 -2.47
C PRO A 125 -14.41 12.09 -3.35
N SER A 126 -14.68 12.65 -4.51
CA SER A 126 -15.67 12.17 -5.47
C SER A 126 -15.16 12.30 -6.90
N VAL A 127 -15.78 11.58 -7.81
CA VAL A 127 -15.41 11.54 -9.24
C VAL A 127 -16.65 11.49 -10.13
N ILE A 128 -16.52 12.03 -11.35
CA ILE A 128 -17.51 11.87 -12.41
C ILE A 128 -17.23 10.53 -13.11
N LEU A 129 -18.22 9.66 -13.16
CA LEU A 129 -18.09 8.32 -13.76
C LEU A 129 -17.97 8.45 -15.28
N ALA A 130 -16.91 7.84 -15.84
CA ALA A 130 -16.70 7.82 -17.29
C ALA A 130 -17.70 6.88 -17.99
N GLU A 131 -18.00 7.14 -19.25
CA GLU A 131 -18.86 6.27 -20.05
C GLU A 131 -18.20 4.93 -20.39
N ARG A 132 -16.87 4.94 -20.51
CA ARG A 132 -16.04 3.75 -20.75
C ARG A 132 -14.78 3.81 -19.89
N ALA A 133 -14.27 2.67 -19.48
CA ALA A 133 -12.96 2.59 -18.86
C ALA A 133 -11.90 3.06 -19.87
N ASP A 134 -11.15 4.10 -19.51
CA ASP A 134 -10.00 4.54 -20.28
C ASP A 134 -8.76 3.77 -19.81
N ARG A 135 -8.04 3.14 -20.72
CA ARG A 135 -6.77 2.44 -20.43
C ARG A 135 -5.76 3.34 -19.73
N LEU A 136 -5.67 4.61 -20.15
CA LEU A 136 -4.78 5.57 -19.52
C LEU A 136 -5.17 5.85 -18.07
N GLN A 137 -6.48 5.88 -17.76
CA GLN A 137 -6.99 6.03 -16.40
C GLN A 137 -6.61 4.83 -15.54
N VAL A 138 -6.76 3.58 -16.04
CA VAL A 138 -6.30 2.36 -15.36
C VAL A 138 -4.82 2.48 -15.03
N TRP A 139 -3.97 2.80 -16.02
CA TRP A 139 -2.54 2.96 -15.82
C TRP A 139 -2.21 4.02 -14.75
N ARG A 140 -2.76 5.22 -14.86
CA ARG A 140 -2.53 6.30 -13.87
C ARG A 140 -2.95 5.88 -12.47
N THR A 141 -4.12 5.26 -12.33
CA THR A 141 -4.65 4.79 -11.04
C THR A 141 -3.72 3.77 -10.41
N TYR A 142 -3.32 2.74 -11.15
CA TYR A 142 -2.51 1.65 -10.58
C TYR A 142 -1.04 2.03 -10.38
N VAL A 143 -0.45 2.86 -11.25
CA VAL A 143 0.90 3.43 -11.00
C VAL A 143 0.88 4.28 -9.74
N SER A 144 -0.10 5.16 -9.58
CA SER A 144 -0.24 5.98 -8.38
C SER A 144 -0.45 5.12 -7.14
N LEU A 145 -1.31 4.09 -7.21
CA LEU A 145 -1.57 3.16 -6.10
C LEU A 145 -0.31 2.40 -5.70
N GLY A 146 0.48 1.92 -6.67
CA GLY A 146 1.75 1.24 -6.41
C GLY A 146 2.79 2.15 -5.76
N ALA A 147 2.92 3.40 -6.24
CA ALA A 147 3.82 4.38 -5.63
C ALA A 147 3.40 4.72 -4.19
N THR A 148 2.10 4.95 -3.96
CA THR A 148 1.54 5.23 -2.63
C THR A 148 1.73 4.04 -1.70
N HIS A 149 1.51 2.82 -2.16
CA HIS A 149 1.74 1.58 -1.39
C HIS A 149 3.16 1.51 -0.80
N ILE A 150 4.17 1.92 -1.56
CA ILE A 150 5.54 1.96 -1.07
C ILE A 150 5.78 3.13 -0.12
N LEU A 151 5.26 4.32 -0.45
CA LEU A 151 5.53 5.53 0.33
C LEU A 151 4.77 5.57 1.66
N GLU A 152 3.65 4.90 1.76
CA GLU A 152 2.82 4.78 2.97
C GLU A 152 3.07 3.46 3.73
N GLY A 153 3.60 2.43 3.04
CA GLY A 153 3.96 1.14 3.65
C GLY A 153 5.26 1.21 4.45
N TRP A 154 5.16 1.39 5.76
CA TRP A 154 6.32 1.50 6.66
C TRP A 154 7.25 0.30 6.62
N ASP A 155 6.73 -0.91 6.42
CA ASP A 155 7.51 -2.14 6.25
C ASP A 155 8.39 -2.08 4.98
N HIS A 156 7.83 -1.65 3.86
CA HIS A 156 8.56 -1.45 2.61
C HIS A 156 9.61 -0.34 2.75
N LEU A 157 9.23 0.80 3.37
CA LEU A 157 10.14 1.91 3.59
C LEU A 157 11.35 1.48 4.45
N LEU A 158 11.11 0.83 5.60
CA LEU A 158 12.17 0.39 6.48
C LEU A 158 13.05 -0.68 5.81
N PHE A 159 12.45 -1.60 5.03
CA PHE A 159 13.18 -2.59 4.26
C PHE A 159 14.11 -1.93 3.23
N VAL A 160 13.59 -1.02 2.40
CA VAL A 160 14.38 -0.33 1.36
C VAL A 160 15.47 0.54 2.01
N ILE A 161 15.16 1.29 3.07
CA ILE A 161 16.13 2.10 3.79
C ILE A 161 17.26 1.20 4.34
N ALA A 162 16.94 0.10 5.03
CA ALA A 162 17.94 -0.83 5.56
C ALA A 162 18.82 -1.40 4.43
N LEU A 163 18.22 -1.79 3.30
CA LEU A 163 18.93 -2.32 2.15
C LEU A 163 19.90 -1.28 1.55
N VAL A 164 19.48 -0.02 1.41
CA VAL A 164 20.33 1.08 0.92
C VAL A 164 21.50 1.33 1.86
N LEU A 165 21.22 1.42 3.16
CA LEU A 165 22.26 1.67 4.18
C LEU A 165 23.26 0.52 4.26
N LEU A 166 22.85 -0.72 3.99
CA LEU A 166 23.70 -1.89 4.00
C LEU A 166 24.59 -1.99 2.76
N VAL A 167 24.00 -1.86 1.56
CA VAL A 167 24.68 -2.15 0.29
C VAL A 167 25.52 -0.96 -0.20
N ARG A 168 25.05 0.27 -0.03
CA ARG A 168 25.73 1.56 -0.34
C ARG A 168 26.18 1.76 -1.80
N ARG A 169 26.17 0.73 -2.64
CA ARG A 169 26.55 0.83 -4.05
C ARG A 169 25.30 1.05 -4.89
N GLY A 170 25.10 2.24 -5.46
CA GLY A 170 23.85 2.64 -6.12
C GLY A 170 23.33 1.62 -7.15
N TRP A 171 24.21 1.10 -8.03
CA TRP A 171 23.80 0.07 -8.99
C TRP A 171 23.41 -1.26 -8.35
N ALA A 172 24.14 -1.69 -7.30
CA ALA A 172 23.80 -2.93 -6.61
C ALA A 172 22.49 -2.80 -5.83
N VAL A 173 22.20 -1.62 -5.27
CA VAL A 173 20.92 -1.30 -4.64
C VAL A 173 19.80 -1.32 -5.68
N ALA A 174 19.95 -0.63 -6.81
CA ALA A 174 18.95 -0.62 -7.87
C ALA A 174 18.63 -2.05 -8.34
N LYS A 175 19.66 -2.87 -8.62
CA LYS A 175 19.48 -4.29 -8.98
C LYS A 175 18.74 -5.08 -7.91
N ALA A 176 19.03 -4.83 -6.62
CA ALA A 176 18.36 -5.52 -5.52
C ALA A 176 16.89 -5.10 -5.41
N VAL A 177 16.59 -3.81 -5.54
CA VAL A 177 15.24 -3.27 -5.54
C VAL A 177 14.42 -3.84 -6.70
N THR A 178 14.96 -3.83 -7.92
CA THR A 178 14.29 -4.44 -9.08
C THR A 178 14.05 -5.94 -8.88
N ALA A 179 15.02 -6.67 -8.31
CA ALA A 179 14.83 -8.08 -7.99
C ALA A 179 13.71 -8.31 -6.96
N PHE A 180 13.60 -7.45 -5.96
CA PHE A 180 12.49 -7.43 -5.01
C PHE A 180 11.16 -7.19 -5.73
N THR A 181 11.06 -6.14 -6.57
CA THR A 181 9.81 -5.82 -7.31
C THR A 181 9.38 -6.97 -8.22
N VAL A 182 10.33 -7.61 -8.91
CA VAL A 182 10.02 -8.78 -9.77
C VAL A 182 9.45 -9.92 -8.92
N ALA A 183 10.08 -10.26 -7.80
CA ALA A 183 9.63 -11.31 -6.90
C ALA A 183 8.26 -10.98 -6.29
N HIS A 184 8.08 -9.74 -5.82
CA HIS A 184 6.81 -9.22 -5.32
C HIS A 184 5.70 -9.35 -6.38
N SER A 185 5.99 -8.96 -7.62
CA SER A 185 5.05 -9.07 -8.74
C SER A 185 4.62 -10.49 -9.01
N LEU A 186 5.54 -11.46 -8.94
CA LEU A 186 5.24 -12.88 -9.16
C LEU A 186 4.27 -13.43 -8.13
N THR A 187 4.52 -13.17 -6.84
CA THR A 187 3.63 -13.64 -5.77
C THR A 187 2.31 -12.90 -5.76
N LEU A 188 2.33 -11.58 -5.96
CA LEU A 188 1.11 -10.78 -6.08
C LEU A 188 0.23 -11.27 -7.23
N ALA A 189 0.80 -11.53 -8.40
CA ALA A 189 0.07 -12.09 -9.54
C ALA A 189 -0.47 -13.49 -9.23
N GLY A 190 0.35 -14.37 -8.64
CA GLY A 190 -0.05 -15.72 -8.27
C GLY A 190 -1.24 -15.74 -7.31
N VAL A 191 -1.25 -14.87 -6.29
CA VAL A 191 -2.36 -14.77 -5.35
C VAL A 191 -3.59 -14.14 -6.00
N THR A 192 -3.40 -13.10 -6.80
CA THR A 192 -4.51 -12.42 -7.50
C THR A 192 -5.23 -13.33 -8.47
N LEU A 193 -4.48 -14.18 -9.18
CA LEU A 193 -5.04 -15.19 -10.09
C LEU A 193 -5.57 -16.43 -9.36
N GLY A 194 -5.49 -16.49 -8.04
CA GLY A 194 -5.99 -17.62 -7.25
C GLY A 194 -5.14 -18.88 -7.32
N LEU A 195 -3.89 -18.79 -7.83
CA LEU A 195 -2.98 -19.92 -7.99
C LEU A 195 -2.34 -20.34 -6.66
N VAL A 196 -2.10 -19.37 -5.78
CA VAL A 196 -1.46 -19.56 -4.47
C VAL A 196 -2.13 -18.65 -3.45
N GLY A 197 -2.00 -18.99 -2.16
CA GLY A 197 -2.49 -18.17 -1.06
C GLY A 197 -1.88 -18.63 0.25
N LEU A 198 -1.57 -17.68 1.12
CA LEU A 198 -1.09 -17.93 2.48
C LEU A 198 -1.96 -17.17 3.48
N PRO A 199 -2.09 -17.66 4.71
CA PRO A 199 -2.72 -16.91 5.79
C PRO A 199 -1.97 -15.60 6.04
N GLN A 200 -2.70 -14.50 6.32
CA GLN A 200 -2.12 -13.16 6.43
C GLN A 200 -1.13 -13.03 7.60
N ALA A 201 -1.49 -13.50 8.80
CA ALA A 201 -0.68 -13.33 9.99
C ALA A 201 0.75 -13.91 9.88
N PRO A 202 0.98 -15.17 9.39
CA PRO A 202 2.34 -15.66 9.14
C PRO A 202 3.12 -14.83 8.11
N VAL A 203 2.45 -14.32 7.08
CA VAL A 203 3.10 -13.50 6.05
C VAL A 203 3.59 -12.19 6.66
N GLU A 204 2.77 -11.51 7.44
CA GLU A 204 3.12 -10.26 8.11
C GLU A 204 4.27 -10.45 9.12
N ALA A 205 4.27 -11.57 9.85
CA ALA A 205 5.38 -11.91 10.73
C ALA A 205 6.69 -12.12 9.95
N LEU A 206 6.65 -12.78 8.78
CA LEU A 206 7.82 -12.96 7.92
C LEU A 206 8.29 -11.64 7.29
N ILE A 207 7.37 -10.73 6.95
CA ILE A 207 7.70 -9.39 6.49
C ILE A 207 8.49 -8.65 7.59
N ALA A 208 7.97 -8.61 8.81
CA ALA A 208 8.65 -7.99 9.94
C ALA A 208 10.03 -8.64 10.21
N LEU A 209 10.11 -9.98 10.15
CA LEU A 209 11.36 -10.72 10.31
C LEU A 209 12.40 -10.35 9.25
N SER A 210 11.98 -10.08 7.99
CA SER A 210 12.88 -9.65 6.93
C SER A 210 13.58 -8.33 7.23
N ILE A 211 12.87 -7.40 7.88
CA ILE A 211 13.41 -6.10 8.29
C ILE A 211 14.34 -6.25 9.49
N VAL A 212 13.97 -7.08 10.48
CA VAL A 212 14.86 -7.46 11.62
C VAL A 212 16.17 -8.05 11.09
N PHE A 213 16.09 -8.96 10.11
CA PHE A 213 17.26 -9.56 9.48
C PHE A 213 18.18 -8.52 8.86
N LEU A 214 17.66 -7.57 8.06
CA LEU A 214 18.48 -6.51 7.46
C LEU A 214 19.07 -5.56 8.50
N ALA A 215 18.33 -5.24 9.57
CA ALA A 215 18.83 -4.43 10.66
C ALA A 215 19.99 -5.10 11.41
N ALA A 216 19.89 -6.42 11.64
CA ALA A 216 20.97 -7.23 12.22
C ALA A 216 22.20 -7.29 11.31
N GLU A 217 22.00 -7.47 9.99
CA GLU A 217 23.08 -7.43 9.00
C GLU A 217 23.77 -6.06 8.95
N LEU A 218 23.04 -4.96 9.15
CA LEU A 218 23.58 -3.61 9.19
C LEU A 218 24.49 -3.36 10.41
N LEU A 219 24.26 -4.07 11.52
CA LEU A 219 25.08 -4.02 12.74
C LEU A 219 26.24 -5.00 12.73
N ARG A 220 26.26 -5.93 11.79
CA ARG A 220 27.29 -6.98 11.71
C ARG A 220 28.57 -6.45 11.08
N ASP A 221 29.70 -6.74 11.71
CA ASP A 221 31.02 -6.49 11.13
C ASP A 221 31.48 -7.73 10.32
N GLY A 222 31.96 -7.48 9.09
CA GLY A 222 32.60 -8.49 8.26
C GLY A 222 31.78 -8.92 7.03
N PRO A 223 32.29 -9.90 6.27
CA PRO A 223 31.63 -10.36 5.05
C PRO A 223 30.31 -11.08 5.35
N SER A 224 29.27 -10.79 4.59
CA SER A 224 27.99 -11.45 4.70
C SER A 224 27.48 -11.92 3.33
N VAL A 225 26.59 -12.90 3.34
CA VAL A 225 25.91 -13.38 2.11
C VAL A 225 25.07 -12.27 1.51
N THR A 226 24.45 -11.45 2.36
CA THR A 226 23.63 -10.29 1.95
C THR A 226 24.45 -9.27 1.18
N LEU A 227 25.68 -8.95 1.64
CA LEU A 227 26.58 -8.05 0.92
C LEU A 227 27.12 -8.63 -0.38
N ARG A 228 27.27 -9.97 -0.43
CA ARG A 228 27.77 -10.67 -1.62
C ARG A 228 26.69 -10.81 -2.71
N TYR A 229 25.43 -11.07 -2.30
CA TYR A 229 24.33 -11.32 -3.21
C TYR A 229 23.06 -10.55 -2.78
N PRO A 230 23.11 -9.20 -2.71
CA PRO A 230 21.99 -8.40 -2.19
C PRO A 230 20.70 -8.58 -3.01
N TRP A 231 20.82 -8.78 -4.31
CA TRP A 231 19.69 -9.05 -5.19
C TRP A 231 18.96 -10.36 -4.87
N ALA A 232 19.69 -11.41 -4.47
CA ALA A 232 19.09 -12.71 -4.15
C ALA A 232 18.31 -12.67 -2.84
N ILE A 233 18.86 -11.96 -1.83
CA ILE A 233 18.18 -11.73 -0.55
C ILE A 233 16.94 -10.85 -0.77
N ALA A 234 17.06 -9.77 -1.53
CA ALA A 234 15.94 -8.91 -1.87
C ALA A 234 14.85 -9.66 -2.65
N PHE A 235 15.22 -10.54 -3.59
CA PHE A 235 14.29 -11.40 -4.31
C PHE A 235 13.53 -12.34 -3.35
N ALA A 236 14.23 -13.02 -2.46
CA ALA A 236 13.60 -13.94 -1.50
C ALA A 236 12.57 -13.21 -0.61
N PHE A 237 12.93 -12.03 -0.10
CA PHE A 237 12.01 -11.23 0.72
C PHE A 237 10.89 -10.60 -0.13
N GLY A 238 11.16 -10.21 -1.37
CA GLY A 238 10.13 -9.74 -2.30
C GLY A 238 9.01 -10.76 -2.53
N LEU A 239 9.35 -12.06 -2.60
CA LEU A 239 8.34 -13.13 -2.67
C LEU A 239 7.40 -13.11 -1.44
N VAL A 240 7.94 -12.91 -0.25
CA VAL A 240 7.15 -12.84 0.98
C VAL A 240 6.26 -11.59 1.01
N HIS A 241 6.83 -10.41 0.70
CA HIS A 241 6.11 -9.14 0.71
C HIS A 241 4.94 -9.12 -0.29
N GLY A 242 5.08 -9.79 -1.45
CA GLY A 242 3.99 -9.86 -2.44
C GLY A 242 2.75 -10.61 -1.94
N PHE A 243 2.89 -11.53 -0.97
CA PHE A 243 1.74 -12.15 -0.31
C PHE A 243 1.01 -11.17 0.63
N GLY A 244 1.72 -10.23 1.26
CA GLY A 244 1.16 -9.30 2.24
C GLY A 244 0.10 -8.36 1.64
N PHE A 245 0.31 -7.86 0.44
CA PHE A 245 -0.61 -6.92 -0.22
C PHE A 245 -1.71 -7.60 -1.03
N ALA A 246 -1.58 -8.87 -1.32
CA ALA A 246 -2.50 -9.57 -2.21
C ALA A 246 -3.94 -9.65 -1.67
N GLY A 247 -4.12 -9.67 -0.35
CA GLY A 247 -5.43 -9.58 0.31
C GLY A 247 -6.12 -8.25 0.01
N ALA A 248 -5.41 -7.14 0.24
CA ALA A 248 -5.90 -5.80 -0.05
C ALA A 248 -6.23 -5.64 -1.54
N LEU A 249 -5.38 -6.12 -2.45
CA LEU A 249 -5.62 -6.03 -3.88
C LEU A 249 -6.84 -6.86 -4.35
N ARG A 250 -7.13 -7.99 -3.69
CA ARG A 250 -8.38 -8.76 -3.94
C ARG A 250 -9.62 -7.99 -3.48
N GLU A 251 -9.56 -7.35 -2.31
CA GLU A 251 -10.65 -6.50 -1.81
C GLU A 251 -10.88 -5.28 -2.72
N ILE A 252 -9.80 -4.67 -3.19
CA ILE A 252 -9.79 -3.57 -4.16
C ILE A 252 -10.46 -4.01 -5.47
N GLY A 253 -10.25 -5.25 -5.88
CA GLY A 253 -10.76 -5.82 -7.14
C GLY A 253 -10.05 -5.25 -8.36
N LEU A 254 -9.55 -6.13 -9.20
CA LEU A 254 -8.93 -5.77 -10.47
C LEU A 254 -9.99 -5.71 -11.58
N PRO A 255 -9.83 -4.83 -12.58
CA PRO A 255 -10.75 -4.77 -13.71
C PRO A 255 -10.71 -6.10 -14.48
N GLU A 256 -11.86 -6.74 -14.65
CA GLU A 256 -12.00 -7.95 -15.45
C GLU A 256 -11.50 -7.67 -16.89
N GLY A 257 -10.58 -8.48 -17.40
CA GLY A 257 -9.96 -8.30 -18.71
C GLY A 257 -8.73 -7.37 -18.75
N GLU A 258 -8.46 -6.57 -17.71
CA GLU A 258 -7.30 -5.65 -17.62
C GLU A 258 -6.34 -6.02 -16.47
N VAL A 259 -6.52 -7.20 -15.85
CA VAL A 259 -5.72 -7.66 -14.71
C VAL A 259 -4.20 -7.59 -14.98
N PRO A 260 -3.67 -8.11 -16.11
CA PRO A 260 -2.23 -8.03 -16.37
C PRO A 260 -1.72 -6.59 -16.50
N SER A 261 -2.50 -5.73 -17.16
CA SER A 261 -2.19 -4.31 -17.37
C SER A 261 -2.18 -3.53 -16.05
N ALA A 262 -3.17 -3.78 -15.18
CA ALA A 262 -3.28 -3.18 -13.86
C ALA A 262 -2.14 -3.63 -12.93
N LEU A 263 -1.81 -4.92 -12.91
CA LEU A 263 -0.69 -5.46 -12.14
C LEU A 263 0.66 -4.89 -12.61
N LEU A 264 0.87 -4.79 -13.93
CA LEU A 264 2.07 -4.19 -14.48
C LEU A 264 2.18 -2.72 -14.08
N ALA A 265 1.11 -1.95 -14.23
CA ALA A 265 1.06 -0.54 -13.84
C ALA A 265 1.34 -0.35 -12.35
N PHE A 266 0.72 -1.18 -11.48
CA PHE A 266 0.95 -1.17 -10.04
C PHE A 266 2.44 -1.42 -9.71
N ASN A 267 3.04 -2.47 -10.28
CA ASN A 267 4.43 -2.81 -10.01
C ASN A 267 5.43 -1.78 -10.57
N LEU A 268 5.10 -1.09 -11.66
CA LEU A 268 5.88 0.06 -12.12
C LEU A 268 5.79 1.24 -11.12
N GLY A 269 4.63 1.43 -10.50
CA GLY A 269 4.46 2.39 -9.42
C GLY A 269 5.29 2.02 -8.18
N VAL A 270 5.27 0.76 -7.79
CA VAL A 270 6.11 0.20 -6.70
C VAL A 270 7.58 0.46 -6.98
N GLU A 271 8.09 0.07 -8.14
CA GLU A 271 9.49 0.29 -8.54
C GLU A 271 9.85 1.78 -8.52
N GLY A 272 8.99 2.64 -9.09
CA GLY A 272 9.20 4.09 -9.08
C GLY A 272 9.27 4.68 -7.68
N GLY A 273 8.37 4.27 -6.78
CA GLY A 273 8.35 4.65 -5.38
C GLY A 273 9.62 4.22 -4.64
N GLN A 274 10.03 2.97 -4.80
CA GLN A 274 11.25 2.44 -4.20
C GLN A 274 12.50 3.17 -4.71
N LEU A 275 12.62 3.41 -6.01
CA LEU A 275 13.77 4.14 -6.58
C LEU A 275 13.82 5.59 -6.08
N ALA A 276 12.68 6.24 -5.88
CA ALA A 276 12.63 7.58 -5.27
C ALA A 276 13.15 7.56 -3.83
N VAL A 277 12.76 6.57 -3.02
CA VAL A 277 13.30 6.37 -1.66
C VAL A 277 14.80 6.10 -1.70
N VAL A 278 15.27 5.22 -2.59
CA VAL A 278 16.71 4.93 -2.77
C VAL A 278 17.50 6.20 -3.05
N VAL A 279 17.05 7.01 -4.00
CA VAL A 279 17.71 8.29 -4.35
C VAL A 279 17.71 9.24 -3.14
N GLY A 280 16.59 9.37 -2.43
CA GLY A 280 16.49 10.20 -1.24
C GLY A 280 17.46 9.78 -0.13
N VAL A 281 17.53 8.47 0.16
CA VAL A 281 18.43 7.93 1.19
C VAL A 281 19.90 8.09 0.78
N ILE A 282 20.26 7.81 -0.47
CA ILE A 282 21.63 8.01 -0.97
C ILE A 282 22.03 9.50 -0.88
N ALA A 283 21.13 10.40 -1.29
CA ALA A 283 21.38 11.83 -1.20
C ALA A 283 21.55 12.29 0.26
N LEU A 284 20.74 11.79 1.19
CA LEU A 284 20.84 12.08 2.61
C LEU A 284 22.18 11.58 3.19
N VAL A 285 22.58 10.34 2.88
CA VAL A 285 23.86 9.77 3.33
C VAL A 285 25.02 10.58 2.78
N ALA A 286 25.02 10.95 1.50
CA ALA A 286 26.04 11.78 0.88
C ALA A 286 26.10 13.19 1.51
N LEU A 287 24.97 13.78 1.85
CA LEU A 287 24.91 15.06 2.54
C LEU A 287 25.53 14.98 3.95
N VAL A 288 25.18 13.95 4.72
CA VAL A 288 25.76 13.73 6.06
C VAL A 288 27.26 13.47 5.95
N GLU A 289 27.70 12.68 4.98
CA GLU A 289 29.13 12.43 4.74
C GLU A 289 29.89 13.71 4.39
N ARG A 290 29.28 14.61 3.63
CA ARG A 290 29.88 15.90 3.24
C ARG A 290 29.93 16.90 4.39
N LEU A 291 28.88 17.01 5.21
CA LEU A 291 28.75 18.03 6.25
C LEU A 291 29.28 17.59 7.61
N ALA A 292 29.20 16.29 7.93
CA ALA A 292 29.52 15.77 9.25
C ALA A 292 29.99 14.29 9.19
N ARG A 293 31.09 14.06 8.48
CA ARG A 293 31.63 12.71 8.23
C ARG A 293 31.84 11.88 9.49
N SER A 294 32.25 12.49 10.60
CA SER A 294 32.41 11.81 11.90
C SER A 294 31.07 11.35 12.52
N ALA A 295 29.95 11.93 12.11
CA ALA A 295 28.64 11.56 12.59
C ALA A 295 28.01 10.40 11.80
N LEU A 296 28.58 10.03 10.64
CA LEU A 296 27.97 9.03 9.76
C LEU A 296 27.90 7.63 10.42
N ALA A 297 29.00 7.15 10.99
CA ALA A 297 29.03 5.83 11.62
C ALA A 297 28.07 5.71 12.82
N PRO A 298 28.03 6.67 13.79
CA PRO A 298 27.02 6.63 14.83
C PRO A 298 25.59 6.79 14.31
N ALA A 299 25.35 7.62 13.29
CA ALA A 299 24.02 7.78 12.69
C ALA A 299 23.51 6.47 12.07
N LEU A 300 24.37 5.74 11.38
CA LEU A 300 24.02 4.43 10.80
C LEU A 300 23.70 3.38 11.87
N ARG A 301 24.45 3.37 12.97
CA ARG A 301 24.14 2.45 14.10
C ARG A 301 22.80 2.81 14.73
N ILE A 302 22.52 4.09 14.96
CA ILE A 302 21.25 4.55 15.50
C ILE A 302 20.10 4.15 14.56
N ALA A 303 20.25 4.35 13.26
CA ALA A 303 19.26 3.95 12.26
C ALA A 303 19.01 2.43 12.29
N ALA A 304 20.09 1.62 12.36
CA ALA A 304 19.97 0.17 12.44
C ALA A 304 19.22 -0.30 13.70
N TYR A 305 19.51 0.28 14.87
CA TYR A 305 18.77 0.00 16.10
C TYR A 305 17.31 0.44 16.00
N ALA A 306 17.04 1.63 15.49
CA ALA A 306 15.68 2.13 15.34
C ALA A 306 14.84 1.21 14.43
N ILE A 307 15.38 0.85 13.26
CA ILE A 307 14.73 -0.10 12.32
C ILE A 307 14.51 -1.45 13.00
N GLY A 308 15.55 -2.00 13.66
CA GLY A 308 15.50 -3.30 14.31
C GLY A 308 14.49 -3.37 15.46
N ILE A 309 14.43 -2.34 16.31
CA ILE A 309 13.47 -2.25 17.41
C ILE A 309 12.04 -2.17 16.88
N THR A 310 11.78 -1.29 15.91
CA THR A 310 10.45 -1.16 15.30
C THR A 310 9.99 -2.48 14.68
N ALA A 311 10.84 -3.10 13.86
CA ALA A 311 10.51 -4.36 13.20
C ALA A 311 10.36 -5.53 14.19
N SER A 312 11.15 -5.57 15.28
CA SER A 312 11.00 -6.58 16.34
C SER A 312 9.69 -6.42 17.10
N TYR A 313 9.29 -5.19 17.38
CA TYR A 313 7.98 -4.91 17.97
C TYR A 313 6.85 -5.45 17.07
N TRP A 314 6.86 -5.15 15.77
CA TRP A 314 5.87 -5.67 14.83
C TRP A 314 5.88 -7.20 14.73
N LEU A 315 7.08 -7.82 14.73
CA LEU A 315 7.20 -9.27 14.70
C LEU A 315 6.53 -9.91 15.92
N ILE A 316 6.80 -9.38 17.12
CA ILE A 316 6.20 -9.88 18.36
C ILE A 316 4.68 -9.68 18.33
N ASP A 317 4.23 -8.50 17.98
CA ASP A 317 2.81 -8.15 17.91
C ASP A 317 2.03 -9.12 17.00
N ARG A 318 2.59 -9.44 15.81
CA ARG A 318 1.98 -10.37 14.86
C ARG A 318 2.10 -11.86 15.23
N LEU A 319 2.99 -12.21 16.16
CA LEU A 319 3.09 -13.59 16.65
C LEU A 319 2.14 -13.89 17.81
N ILE A 320 1.69 -12.86 18.55
CA ILE A 320 0.80 -13.00 19.70
C ILE A 320 -0.64 -12.53 19.41
N ALA A 321 -0.89 -11.84 18.30
CA ALA A 321 -2.24 -11.49 17.81
C ALA A 321 -2.92 -12.69 17.15
#